data_104612399d9e80f4917974d6a6560f94
#
_entry.id   104612399d9e80f4917974d6a6560f94
#
_cell.length_a   1.000
_cell.length_b   1.000
_cell.length_c   1.000
_cell.angle_alpha   90.00
_cell.angle_beta   90.00
_cell.angle_gamma   90.00
#
_symmetry.space_group_name_H-M   'P 1'
#
loop_
_entity.id
_entity.type
_entity.pdbx_description
1 polymer ?
#
loop_
_entity_poly.entity_id
_entity_poly.type
_entity_poly.pdbx_seq_one_letter_code
_entity_poly.pdbx_strand_id
1 'polypeptide(L)'
;MQEATIAAIATAPGAGGIAVVRLSGAESYQVAARVFCPANAAKKVEQAKGYTAMYGTFREGDEAFDEGVALFFRAPHSYTGEDVVELSCHGGNAVARRLVEACLAAGAQPAAPGEYTRRAFLNGKLGLTQAEAVMDLISADGRQGAALANAALGGALAKKIDAQKQELTAIQAHLAAWVDFPEEDVPELDDDHLHRVLSGVKEELDSLIRNYQADTILREGVDCAIVGRPNAGKSTLLNLLAGFDRAIVTPVAGTTRDVVEQAVQLGDVRLNLFDTAGLRETEDAIEAEGIRRSWKKLEEAGLILAVFDGSEPPTREDLALAQRCAGRPAIALINKEDKPTRFDPELIAPFFAMVLPVCCQEEGSRRVISAAVARLLGTSQIDAHAASLSGQRQLSAALRARDAAAGALDAAAGGFGLDAVSVCVDDALAALCDLTGENASEAVIEQVFKRFCVGK
;
A
#
# COMPACT_ATOMS: atom_id res chain seq x y z
N MET A 1 7.75 -30.90 -7.84
CA MET A 1 7.85 -30.69 -9.31
C MET A 1 8.65 -29.42 -9.50
N GLN A 2 9.69 -29.40 -10.34
CA GLN A 2 10.37 -28.16 -10.70
C GLN A 2 9.36 -27.30 -11.46
N GLU A 3 9.12 -26.07 -10.94
CA GLU A 3 8.27 -25.11 -11.64
C GLU A 3 8.95 -24.68 -12.94
N ALA A 4 8.16 -24.45 -14.00
CA ALA A 4 8.67 -24.05 -15.32
C ALA A 4 9.43 -22.70 -15.20
N THR A 5 10.43 -22.50 -16.05
CA THR A 5 11.11 -21.20 -16.17
C THR A 5 10.16 -20.17 -16.77
N ILE A 6 10.02 -19.03 -16.12
CA ILE A 6 9.10 -17.94 -16.50
C ILE A 6 9.85 -16.72 -17.04
N ALA A 7 9.16 -15.95 -17.88
CA ALA A 7 9.63 -14.69 -18.44
C ALA A 7 8.56 -13.60 -18.42
N ALA A 8 8.97 -12.37 -18.10
CA ALA A 8 8.13 -11.18 -18.23
C ALA A 8 8.97 -9.90 -18.32
N ILE A 9 8.36 -8.81 -18.81
CA ILE A 9 8.91 -7.46 -18.68
C ILE A 9 8.79 -7.02 -17.22
N ALA A 10 9.91 -6.67 -16.59
CA ALA A 10 9.99 -6.26 -15.18
C ALA A 10 9.99 -4.74 -14.99
N THR A 11 10.11 -3.95 -16.06
CA THR A 11 10.01 -2.48 -16.03
C THR A 11 8.58 -2.02 -16.28
N ALA A 12 8.27 -0.80 -15.83
CA ALA A 12 6.95 -0.20 -16.09
C ALA A 12 6.67 -0.10 -17.60
N PRO A 13 5.41 -0.29 -18.04
CA PRO A 13 5.03 -0.15 -19.44
C PRO A 13 5.20 1.31 -19.91
N GLY A 14 5.69 1.48 -21.14
CA GLY A 14 5.91 2.80 -21.73
C GLY A 14 7.25 2.88 -22.46
N ALA A 15 7.47 3.96 -23.23
CA ALA A 15 8.75 4.23 -23.87
C ALA A 15 9.75 4.79 -22.85
N GLY A 16 10.90 4.16 -22.70
CA GLY A 16 11.97 4.57 -21.81
C GLY A 16 13.35 4.36 -22.43
N GLY A 17 14.41 4.67 -21.71
CA GLY A 17 15.79 4.39 -22.19
C GLY A 17 16.13 2.90 -22.15
N ILE A 18 15.62 2.17 -21.17
CA ILE A 18 15.93 0.75 -20.93
C ILE A 18 14.64 0.03 -20.53
N ALA A 19 14.49 -1.22 -21.03
CA ALA A 19 13.52 -2.18 -20.52
C ALA A 19 14.27 -3.43 -20.04
N VAL A 20 13.73 -4.09 -19.02
CA VAL A 20 14.29 -5.31 -18.44
C VAL A 20 13.29 -6.45 -18.61
N VAL A 21 13.72 -7.53 -19.21
CA VAL A 21 13.02 -8.82 -19.23
C VAL A 21 13.69 -9.73 -18.21
N ARG A 22 12.88 -10.27 -17.27
CA ARG A 22 13.36 -11.17 -16.21
C ARG A 22 12.98 -12.60 -16.52
N LEU A 23 13.95 -13.50 -16.39
CA LEU A 23 13.79 -14.96 -16.41
C LEU A 23 13.98 -15.48 -14.98
N SER A 24 13.17 -16.45 -14.54
CA SER A 24 13.34 -17.14 -13.25
C SER A 24 12.97 -18.61 -13.42
N GLY A 25 13.80 -19.49 -12.87
CA GLY A 25 13.62 -20.94 -12.90
C GLY A 25 14.89 -21.67 -13.31
N ALA A 26 14.85 -23.01 -13.22
CA ALA A 26 16.02 -23.86 -13.42
C ALA A 26 16.66 -23.76 -14.81
N GLU A 27 15.88 -23.40 -15.84
CA GLU A 27 16.38 -23.27 -17.22
C GLU A 27 16.67 -21.81 -17.63
N SER A 28 16.69 -20.85 -16.69
CA SER A 28 16.87 -19.42 -17.00
C SER A 28 18.15 -19.14 -17.79
N TYR A 29 19.22 -19.83 -17.46
CA TYR A 29 20.52 -19.67 -18.17
C TYR A 29 20.51 -20.30 -19.55
N GLN A 30 19.84 -21.43 -19.74
CA GLN A 30 19.70 -22.09 -21.03
C GLN A 30 18.83 -21.28 -21.98
N VAL A 31 17.70 -20.75 -21.47
CA VAL A 31 16.83 -19.84 -22.24
C VAL A 31 17.61 -18.58 -22.63
N ALA A 32 18.30 -17.95 -21.65
CA ALA A 32 19.12 -16.78 -21.93
C ALA A 32 20.21 -17.05 -22.98
N ALA A 33 20.85 -18.22 -22.93
CA ALA A 33 21.90 -18.60 -23.93
C ALA A 33 21.38 -18.73 -25.36
N ARG A 34 20.07 -19.03 -25.52
CA ARG A 34 19.44 -19.13 -26.86
C ARG A 34 19.09 -17.74 -27.44
N VAL A 35 18.85 -16.74 -26.58
CA VAL A 35 18.38 -15.41 -27.00
C VAL A 35 19.45 -14.32 -26.87
N PHE A 36 20.56 -14.58 -26.20
CA PHE A 36 21.62 -13.60 -25.94
C PHE A 36 22.99 -14.16 -26.33
N CYS A 37 23.71 -13.41 -27.17
CA CYS A 37 25.08 -13.74 -27.62
C CYS A 37 26.06 -12.73 -26.96
N PRO A 38 26.95 -13.17 -26.05
CA PRO A 38 27.96 -12.29 -25.46
C PRO A 38 28.90 -11.71 -26.52
N ALA A 39 29.22 -10.41 -26.44
CA ALA A 39 30.18 -9.75 -27.31
C ALA A 39 31.59 -10.36 -27.18
N ASN A 40 31.94 -10.89 -26.01
CA ASN A 40 33.15 -11.65 -25.80
C ASN A 40 32.85 -13.15 -26.03
N ALA A 41 33.27 -13.67 -27.19
CA ALA A 41 33.05 -15.07 -27.58
C ALA A 41 33.67 -16.14 -26.65
N ALA A 42 34.61 -15.74 -25.78
CA ALA A 42 35.17 -16.63 -24.75
C ALA A 42 34.22 -16.83 -23.54
N LYS A 43 33.21 -15.99 -23.38
CA LYS A 43 32.22 -16.07 -22.29
C LYS A 43 31.03 -16.92 -22.77
N LYS A 44 30.59 -17.85 -21.93
CA LYS A 44 29.38 -18.66 -22.13
C LYS A 44 28.33 -18.30 -21.07
N VAL A 45 27.10 -18.07 -21.51
CA VAL A 45 25.97 -17.70 -20.66
C VAL A 45 25.71 -18.76 -19.59
N GLU A 46 25.70 -20.05 -20.00
CA GLU A 46 25.42 -21.16 -19.09
C GLU A 46 26.44 -21.31 -17.95
N GLN A 47 27.66 -20.81 -18.19
CA GLN A 47 28.78 -20.86 -17.24
C GLN A 47 28.92 -19.55 -16.43
N ALA A 48 28.01 -18.58 -16.63
CA ALA A 48 28.06 -17.33 -15.93
C ALA A 48 27.93 -17.54 -14.38
N LYS A 49 28.80 -16.87 -13.64
CA LYS A 49 28.72 -16.87 -12.19
C LYS A 49 27.59 -15.93 -11.73
N GLY A 50 27.01 -16.20 -10.56
CA GLY A 50 26.09 -15.26 -9.94
C GLY A 50 26.75 -13.89 -9.69
N TYR A 51 25.92 -12.83 -9.73
CA TYR A 51 26.33 -11.42 -9.58
C TYR A 51 27.34 -10.94 -10.64
N THR A 52 27.17 -11.44 -11.88
CA THR A 52 27.99 -11.01 -13.01
C THR A 52 27.15 -10.42 -14.12
N ALA A 53 27.76 -9.61 -14.98
CA ALA A 53 27.14 -9.00 -16.15
C ALA A 53 27.90 -9.35 -17.42
N MET A 54 27.16 -9.43 -18.53
CA MET A 54 27.73 -9.57 -19.88
C MET A 54 27.04 -8.57 -20.81
N TYR A 55 27.83 -7.86 -21.63
CA TYR A 55 27.31 -7.11 -22.77
C TYR A 55 27.26 -8.02 -23.98
N GLY A 56 26.25 -7.87 -24.84
CA GLY A 56 26.07 -8.69 -26.02
C GLY A 56 24.85 -8.29 -26.85
N THR A 57 24.46 -9.16 -27.75
CA THR A 57 23.40 -8.95 -28.73
C THR A 57 22.24 -9.89 -28.47
N PHE A 58 21.01 -9.36 -28.53
CA PHE A 58 19.77 -10.15 -28.46
C PHE A 58 19.41 -10.70 -29.84
N ARG A 59 18.96 -11.94 -29.88
CA ARG A 59 18.68 -12.68 -31.11
C ARG A 59 17.37 -13.43 -31.05
N GLU A 60 16.78 -13.60 -32.22
CA GLU A 60 15.70 -14.53 -32.51
C GLU A 60 16.13 -15.43 -33.65
N GLY A 61 16.47 -16.67 -33.36
CA GLY A 61 17.21 -17.50 -34.28
C GLY A 61 18.55 -16.89 -34.66
N ASP A 62 18.80 -16.69 -35.97
CA ASP A 62 20.03 -16.08 -36.48
C ASP A 62 19.94 -14.55 -36.61
N GLU A 63 18.76 -13.95 -36.42
CA GLU A 63 18.55 -12.51 -36.57
C GLU A 63 18.87 -11.79 -35.25
N ALA A 64 19.83 -10.85 -35.30
CA ALA A 64 20.09 -9.92 -34.23
C ALA A 64 19.13 -8.73 -34.32
N PHE A 65 18.46 -8.39 -33.23
CA PHE A 65 17.46 -7.32 -33.25
C PHE A 65 17.73 -6.19 -32.25
N ASP A 66 18.60 -6.42 -31.26
CA ASP A 66 19.01 -5.40 -30.29
C ASP A 66 20.30 -5.78 -29.60
N GLU A 67 20.88 -4.88 -28.82
CA GLU A 67 22.05 -5.11 -27.98
C GLU A 67 21.80 -4.61 -26.56
N GLY A 68 22.50 -5.17 -25.57
CA GLY A 68 22.31 -4.77 -24.19
C GLY A 68 23.11 -5.61 -23.20
N VAL A 69 22.62 -5.65 -21.96
CA VAL A 69 23.32 -6.28 -20.84
C VAL A 69 22.46 -7.41 -20.26
N ALA A 70 23.08 -8.57 -20.05
CA ALA A 70 22.51 -9.66 -19.26
C ALA A 70 23.15 -9.68 -17.87
N LEU A 71 22.31 -9.71 -16.81
CA LEU A 71 22.70 -9.87 -15.41
C LEU A 71 22.34 -11.29 -14.97
N PHE A 72 23.22 -11.94 -14.21
CA PHE A 72 23.10 -13.33 -13.83
C PHE A 72 23.08 -13.50 -12.31
N PHE A 73 22.11 -14.28 -11.81
CA PHE A 73 21.95 -14.59 -10.38
C PHE A 73 21.76 -16.10 -10.23
N ARG A 74 22.58 -16.74 -9.40
CA ARG A 74 22.47 -18.17 -9.11
C ARG A 74 21.67 -18.41 -7.82
N ALA A 75 20.87 -19.44 -7.84
CA ALA A 75 20.19 -19.96 -6.67
C ALA A 75 21.20 -20.29 -5.55
N PRO A 76 20.85 -20.07 -4.26
CA PRO A 76 19.64 -19.39 -3.74
C PRO A 76 19.80 -17.87 -3.67
N HIS A 77 20.86 -17.29 -4.21
CA HIS A 77 21.23 -15.87 -4.10
C HIS A 77 20.60 -15.03 -5.23
N SER A 78 19.27 -15.02 -5.30
CA SER A 78 18.47 -14.25 -6.24
C SER A 78 17.20 -13.73 -5.55
N TYR A 79 16.39 -12.94 -6.24
CA TYR A 79 15.11 -12.46 -5.72
C TYR A 79 14.14 -13.60 -5.42
N THR A 80 13.97 -14.53 -6.37
CA THR A 80 13.05 -15.67 -6.22
C THR A 80 13.64 -16.85 -5.46
N GLY A 81 14.96 -16.86 -5.20
CA GLY A 81 15.68 -18.03 -4.68
C GLY A 81 16.03 -19.07 -5.77
N GLU A 82 15.59 -18.85 -7.02
CA GLU A 82 15.92 -19.68 -8.18
C GLU A 82 17.09 -19.10 -8.98
N ASP A 83 17.52 -19.77 -10.05
CA ASP A 83 18.37 -19.14 -11.07
C ASP A 83 17.59 -18.04 -11.78
N VAL A 84 18.16 -16.82 -11.83
CA VAL A 84 17.53 -15.64 -12.44
C VAL A 84 18.47 -15.01 -13.44
N VAL A 85 17.94 -14.61 -14.60
CA VAL A 85 18.65 -13.76 -15.57
C VAL A 85 17.80 -12.54 -15.89
N GLU A 86 18.42 -11.36 -15.83
CA GLU A 86 17.79 -10.09 -16.25
C GLU A 86 18.46 -9.62 -17.55
N LEU A 87 17.64 -9.45 -18.57
CA LEU A 87 18.04 -9.03 -19.90
C LEU A 87 17.61 -7.57 -20.10
N SER A 88 18.58 -6.65 -20.06
CA SER A 88 18.34 -5.21 -20.24
C SER A 88 18.54 -4.85 -21.72
N CYS A 89 17.45 -4.46 -22.39
CA CYS A 89 17.40 -4.03 -23.79
C CYS A 89 17.02 -2.54 -23.90
N HIS A 90 17.00 -1.98 -25.12
CA HIS A 90 16.44 -0.66 -25.33
C HIS A 90 14.95 -0.62 -24.96
N GLY A 91 14.52 0.48 -24.31
CA GLY A 91 13.21 0.62 -23.66
C GLY A 91 12.03 0.91 -24.59
N GLY A 92 12.13 0.53 -25.86
CA GLY A 92 11.01 0.58 -26.79
C GLY A 92 10.05 -0.60 -26.57
N ASN A 93 8.73 -0.34 -26.55
CA ASN A 93 7.72 -1.39 -26.34
C ASN A 93 7.86 -2.57 -27.34
N ALA A 94 8.22 -2.28 -28.58
CA ALA A 94 8.39 -3.31 -29.62
C ALA A 94 9.60 -4.22 -29.32
N VAL A 95 10.73 -3.63 -28.89
CA VAL A 95 11.96 -4.36 -28.56
C VAL A 95 11.76 -5.24 -27.32
N ALA A 96 11.22 -4.66 -26.25
CA ALA A 96 10.96 -5.41 -25.02
C ALA A 96 9.99 -6.58 -25.24
N ARG A 97 8.93 -6.37 -26.04
CA ARG A 97 7.97 -7.41 -26.40
C ARG A 97 8.62 -8.51 -27.22
N ARG A 98 9.42 -8.15 -28.27
CA ARG A 98 10.17 -9.12 -29.07
C ARG A 98 11.13 -9.96 -28.24
N LEU A 99 11.80 -9.34 -27.25
CA LEU A 99 12.69 -10.06 -26.35
C LEU A 99 11.95 -11.08 -25.46
N VAL A 100 10.76 -10.74 -24.95
CA VAL A 100 9.91 -11.71 -24.23
C VAL A 100 9.49 -12.83 -25.15
N GLU A 101 9.00 -12.53 -26.37
CA GLU A 101 8.59 -13.54 -27.37
C GLU A 101 9.74 -14.49 -27.72
N ALA A 102 10.96 -13.97 -27.88
CA ALA A 102 12.15 -14.78 -28.09
C ALA A 102 12.44 -15.70 -26.89
N CYS A 103 12.30 -15.21 -25.65
CA CYS A 103 12.45 -16.04 -24.45
C CYS A 103 11.39 -17.15 -24.37
N LEU A 104 10.13 -16.85 -24.74
CA LEU A 104 9.06 -17.84 -24.77
C LEU A 104 9.31 -18.91 -25.84
N ALA A 105 9.73 -18.49 -27.03
CA ALA A 105 10.12 -19.41 -28.12
C ALA A 105 11.32 -20.27 -27.71
N ALA A 106 12.21 -19.76 -26.87
CA ALA A 106 13.36 -20.46 -26.30
C ALA A 106 13.01 -21.43 -25.15
N GLY A 107 11.72 -21.55 -24.75
CA GLY A 107 11.23 -22.52 -23.78
C GLY A 107 10.79 -21.96 -22.44
N ALA A 108 10.82 -20.64 -22.25
CA ALA A 108 10.20 -20.03 -21.07
C ALA A 108 8.67 -20.01 -21.19
N GLN A 109 7.97 -19.90 -20.07
CA GLN A 109 6.54 -19.64 -19.99
C GLN A 109 6.27 -18.19 -19.60
N PRO A 110 5.11 -17.60 -19.98
CA PRO A 110 4.77 -16.27 -19.52
C PRO A 110 4.51 -16.29 -18.02
N ALA A 111 5.08 -15.32 -17.29
CA ALA A 111 4.85 -15.18 -15.87
C ALA A 111 3.43 -14.66 -15.60
N ALA A 112 2.78 -15.22 -14.58
CA ALA A 112 1.53 -14.70 -14.03
C ALA A 112 1.75 -13.42 -13.21
N PRO A 113 0.70 -12.64 -12.90
CA PRO A 113 0.79 -11.52 -11.97
C PRO A 113 1.39 -11.95 -10.62
N GLY A 114 2.39 -11.22 -10.12
CA GLY A 114 3.04 -11.50 -8.85
C GLY A 114 3.86 -12.78 -8.75
N GLU A 115 4.08 -13.49 -9.85
CA GLU A 115 4.66 -14.83 -9.80
C GLU A 115 6.10 -14.85 -9.26
N TYR A 116 6.92 -13.85 -9.57
CA TYR A 116 8.28 -13.79 -9.02
C TYR A 116 8.27 -13.61 -7.50
N THR A 117 7.41 -12.74 -6.98
CA THR A 117 7.28 -12.53 -5.52
C THR A 117 6.64 -13.74 -4.84
N ARG A 118 5.69 -14.40 -5.51
CA ARG A 118 5.12 -15.67 -5.02
C ARG A 118 6.19 -16.76 -4.89
N ARG A 119 7.07 -16.91 -5.89
CA ARG A 119 8.20 -17.85 -5.83
C ARG A 119 9.19 -17.47 -4.73
N ALA A 120 9.46 -16.17 -4.54
CA ALA A 120 10.28 -15.69 -3.42
C ALA A 120 9.67 -16.09 -2.07
N PHE A 121 8.35 -15.95 -1.91
CA PHE A 121 7.62 -16.39 -0.73
C PHE A 121 7.68 -17.91 -0.54
N LEU A 122 7.36 -18.70 -1.57
CA LEU A 122 7.39 -20.18 -1.51
C LEU A 122 8.79 -20.72 -1.22
N ASN A 123 9.83 -20.04 -1.69
CA ASN A 123 11.24 -20.39 -1.45
C ASN A 123 11.77 -19.81 -0.11
N GLY A 124 10.91 -19.25 0.74
CA GLY A 124 11.28 -18.75 2.07
C GLY A 124 12.16 -17.50 2.06
N LYS A 125 12.23 -16.76 0.93
CA LYS A 125 12.98 -15.50 0.83
C LYS A 125 12.27 -14.33 1.51
N LEU A 126 10.94 -14.37 1.55
CA LEU A 126 10.05 -13.34 2.10
C LEU A 126 8.91 -14.02 2.87
N GLY A 127 8.48 -13.42 3.99
CA GLY A 127 7.21 -13.74 4.62
C GLY A 127 6.04 -13.11 3.85
N LEU A 128 4.80 -13.54 4.14
CA LEU A 128 3.61 -13.03 3.43
C LEU A 128 3.42 -11.52 3.63
N THR A 129 3.63 -11.01 4.86
CA THR A 129 3.58 -9.57 5.16
C THR A 129 4.61 -8.76 4.39
N GLN A 130 5.82 -9.31 4.18
CA GLN A 130 6.87 -8.68 3.38
C GLN A 130 6.52 -8.71 1.88
N ALA A 131 5.90 -9.80 1.41
CA ALA A 131 5.42 -9.89 0.03
C ALA A 131 4.35 -8.81 -0.24
N GLU A 132 3.36 -8.65 0.65
CA GLU A 132 2.36 -7.58 0.55
C GLU A 132 3.02 -6.19 0.49
N ALA A 133 4.06 -5.94 1.30
CA ALA A 133 4.80 -4.67 1.34
C ALA A 133 5.57 -4.34 0.03
N VAL A 134 5.88 -5.33 -0.81
CA VAL A 134 6.49 -5.08 -2.14
C VAL A 134 5.57 -4.20 -2.99
N MET A 135 4.26 -4.47 -3.00
CA MET A 135 3.29 -3.66 -3.76
C MET A 135 3.08 -2.29 -3.13
N ASP A 136 3.04 -2.22 -1.79
CA ASP A 136 2.95 -0.93 -1.08
C ASP A 136 4.14 -0.02 -1.45
N LEU A 137 5.35 -0.59 -1.51
CA LEU A 137 6.56 0.17 -1.87
C LEU A 137 6.53 0.66 -3.34
N ILE A 138 6.00 -0.15 -4.27
CA ILE A 138 5.90 0.21 -5.68
C ILE A 138 4.86 1.31 -5.90
N SER A 139 3.77 1.30 -5.14
CA SER A 139 2.67 2.25 -5.27
C SER A 139 2.82 3.49 -4.39
N ALA A 140 3.84 3.55 -3.53
CA ALA A 140 4.06 4.69 -2.64
C ALA A 140 4.53 5.93 -3.42
N ASP A 141 3.75 7.02 -3.37
CA ASP A 141 4.07 8.30 -4.00
C ASP A 141 4.74 9.30 -3.02
N GLY A 142 4.55 9.13 -1.69
CA GLY A 142 5.11 9.98 -0.64
C GLY A 142 6.29 9.36 0.09
N ARG A 143 7.16 10.20 0.69
CA ARG A 143 8.33 9.73 1.43
C ARG A 143 7.95 8.88 2.65
N GLN A 144 6.94 9.30 3.41
CA GLN A 144 6.47 8.55 4.58
C GLN A 144 5.83 7.22 4.18
N GLY A 145 5.01 7.19 3.12
CA GLY A 145 4.44 5.96 2.59
C GLY A 145 5.51 4.97 2.12
N ALA A 146 6.52 5.45 1.39
CA ALA A 146 7.67 4.62 0.98
C ALA A 146 8.49 4.12 2.18
N ALA A 147 8.66 4.93 3.24
CA ALA A 147 9.37 4.52 4.45
C ALA A 147 8.59 3.45 5.23
N LEU A 148 7.26 3.59 5.38
CA LEU A 148 6.38 2.57 5.97
C LEU A 148 6.46 1.25 5.20
N ALA A 149 6.33 1.30 3.87
CA ALA A 149 6.43 0.11 3.04
C ALA A 149 7.81 -0.56 3.13
N ASN A 150 8.88 0.24 3.19
CA ASN A 150 10.24 -0.27 3.35
C ASN A 150 10.46 -0.89 4.75
N ALA A 151 9.91 -0.32 5.81
CA ALA A 151 9.92 -0.91 7.15
C ALA A 151 9.18 -2.26 7.19
N ALA A 152 7.99 -2.33 6.53
CA ALA A 152 7.22 -3.56 6.40
C ALA A 152 8.00 -4.62 5.59
N LEU A 153 8.63 -4.24 4.47
CA LEU A 153 9.51 -5.11 3.67
C LEU A 153 10.72 -5.60 4.49
N GLY A 154 11.25 -4.76 5.38
CA GLY A 154 12.30 -5.11 6.35
C GLY A 154 11.83 -6.05 7.47
N GLY A 155 10.53 -6.42 7.48
CA GLY A 155 9.92 -7.36 8.44
C GLY A 155 9.63 -6.74 9.80
N ALA A 156 9.45 -5.41 9.91
CA ALA A 156 9.17 -4.75 11.19
C ALA A 156 7.92 -5.32 11.87
N LEU A 157 6.83 -5.53 11.11
CA LEU A 157 5.60 -6.14 11.64
C LEU A 157 5.83 -7.58 12.07
N ALA A 158 6.45 -8.41 11.22
CA ALA A 158 6.69 -9.82 11.53
C ALA A 158 7.50 -9.98 12.82
N LYS A 159 8.62 -9.24 12.96
CA LYS A 159 9.45 -9.27 14.18
C LYS A 159 8.67 -8.90 15.43
N LYS A 160 7.80 -7.89 15.34
CA LYS A 160 6.99 -7.42 16.45
C LYS A 160 5.95 -8.47 16.87
N ILE A 161 5.26 -9.07 15.90
CA ILE A 161 4.27 -10.12 16.15
C ILE A 161 4.93 -11.42 16.63
N ASP A 162 6.11 -11.78 16.11
CA ASP A 162 6.85 -12.97 16.58
C ASP A 162 7.25 -12.86 18.05
N ALA A 163 7.61 -11.69 18.55
CA ALA A 163 7.88 -11.47 19.96
C ALA A 163 6.62 -11.75 20.82
N GLN A 164 5.46 -11.24 20.40
CA GLN A 164 4.19 -11.48 21.09
C GLN A 164 3.79 -12.96 21.05
N LYS A 165 4.00 -13.63 19.91
CA LYS A 165 3.74 -15.07 19.78
C LYS A 165 4.60 -15.90 20.72
N GLN A 166 5.89 -15.56 20.87
CA GLN A 166 6.79 -16.25 21.77
C GLN A 166 6.31 -16.19 23.23
N GLU A 167 5.90 -15.00 23.69
CA GLU A 167 5.36 -14.81 25.04
C GLU A 167 4.05 -15.59 25.26
N LEU A 168 3.11 -15.50 24.32
CA LEU A 168 1.85 -16.25 24.39
C LEU A 168 2.08 -17.77 24.32
N THR A 169 3.02 -18.23 23.50
CA THR A 169 3.37 -19.66 23.39
C THR A 169 3.92 -20.20 24.71
N ALA A 170 4.75 -19.42 25.43
CA ALA A 170 5.25 -19.81 26.73
C ALA A 170 4.12 -19.94 27.76
N ILE A 171 3.16 -19.00 27.76
CA ILE A 171 1.96 -19.07 28.60
C ILE A 171 1.11 -20.29 28.22
N GLN A 172 0.86 -20.52 26.93
CA GLN A 172 0.05 -21.65 26.46
C GLN A 172 0.66 -22.98 26.84
N ALA A 173 1.98 -23.13 26.73
CA ALA A 173 2.68 -24.33 27.16
C ALA A 173 2.48 -24.61 28.68
N HIS A 174 2.49 -23.55 29.50
CA HIS A 174 2.25 -23.67 30.94
C HIS A 174 0.79 -24.04 31.24
N LEU A 175 -0.17 -23.36 30.58
CA LEU A 175 -1.59 -23.64 30.73
C LEU A 175 -1.94 -25.08 30.29
N ALA A 176 -1.38 -25.56 29.18
CA ALA A 176 -1.56 -26.90 28.68
C ALA A 176 -1.03 -27.94 29.68
N ALA A 177 0.18 -27.70 30.21
CA ALA A 177 0.74 -28.59 31.24
C ALA A 177 -0.14 -28.68 32.50
N TRP A 178 -0.69 -27.53 32.93
CA TRP A 178 -1.57 -27.49 34.11
C TRP A 178 -2.92 -28.21 33.88
N VAL A 179 -3.48 -28.07 32.66
CA VAL A 179 -4.74 -28.75 32.30
C VAL A 179 -4.56 -30.26 32.11
N ASP A 180 -3.48 -30.68 31.44
CA ASP A 180 -3.24 -32.07 31.08
C ASP A 180 -2.71 -32.92 32.26
N PHE A 181 -2.02 -32.30 33.23
CA PHE A 181 -1.39 -32.98 34.36
C PHE A 181 -1.81 -32.40 35.73
N PRO A 182 -3.12 -32.40 36.06
CA PRO A 182 -3.63 -31.76 37.29
C PRO A 182 -3.16 -32.45 38.60
N GLU A 183 -2.58 -33.64 38.53
CA GLU A 183 -2.02 -34.37 39.69
C GLU A 183 -0.51 -34.20 39.84
N GLU A 184 0.17 -33.49 38.89
CA GLU A 184 1.60 -33.17 38.98
C GLU A 184 1.80 -31.82 39.64
N ASP A 185 2.95 -31.62 40.34
CA ASP A 185 3.34 -30.30 40.90
C ASP A 185 3.75 -29.31 39.81
N VAL A 186 2.82 -28.98 38.89
CA VAL A 186 2.99 -27.89 37.93
C VAL A 186 2.89 -26.60 38.73
N PRO A 187 3.92 -25.72 38.71
CA PRO A 187 3.86 -24.43 39.41
C PRO A 187 2.62 -23.65 38.98
N GLU A 188 1.95 -22.99 39.91
CA GLU A 188 0.85 -22.10 39.59
C GLU A 188 1.33 -21.00 38.65
N LEU A 189 0.52 -20.70 37.62
CA LEU A 189 0.79 -19.57 36.74
C LEU A 189 0.64 -18.28 37.54
N ASP A 190 1.66 -17.45 37.55
CA ASP A 190 1.60 -16.12 38.19
C ASP A 190 0.57 -15.24 37.47
N ASP A 191 -0.52 -14.94 38.18
CA ASP A 191 -1.62 -14.11 37.64
C ASP A 191 -1.14 -12.74 37.19
N ASP A 192 -0.18 -12.14 37.89
CA ASP A 192 0.42 -10.85 37.50
C ASP A 192 1.23 -10.97 36.20
N HIS A 193 1.89 -12.10 36.00
CA HIS A 193 2.63 -12.37 34.77
C HIS A 193 1.68 -12.59 33.58
N LEU A 194 0.66 -13.43 33.76
CA LEU A 194 -0.39 -13.67 32.75
C LEU A 194 -1.05 -12.36 32.34
N HIS A 195 -1.51 -11.58 33.32
CA HIS A 195 -2.16 -10.28 33.07
C HIS A 195 -1.23 -9.32 32.34
N ARG A 196 0.03 -9.24 32.69
CA ARG A 196 1.01 -8.35 32.06
C ARG A 196 1.24 -8.71 30.58
N VAL A 197 1.41 -9.99 30.27
CA VAL A 197 1.64 -10.45 28.90
C VAL A 197 0.39 -10.21 28.05
N LEU A 198 -0.79 -10.64 28.50
CA LEU A 198 -2.04 -10.45 27.73
C LEU A 198 -2.38 -8.98 27.52
N SER A 199 -2.18 -8.12 28.56
CA SER A 199 -2.36 -6.68 28.43
C SER A 199 -1.36 -6.08 27.45
N GLY A 200 -0.10 -6.50 27.49
CA GLY A 200 0.94 -6.04 26.54
C GLY A 200 0.60 -6.40 25.10
N VAL A 201 0.16 -7.63 24.84
CA VAL A 201 -0.30 -8.06 23.51
C VAL A 201 -1.48 -7.23 23.03
N LYS A 202 -2.49 -7.05 23.90
CA LYS A 202 -3.68 -6.26 23.58
C LYS A 202 -3.33 -4.79 23.26
N GLU A 203 -2.52 -4.12 24.10
CA GLU A 203 -2.12 -2.73 23.91
C GLU A 203 -1.33 -2.53 22.61
N GLU A 204 -0.47 -3.46 22.28
CA GLU A 204 0.31 -3.43 21.05
C GLU A 204 -0.57 -3.55 19.81
N LEU A 205 -1.52 -4.51 19.83
CA LEU A 205 -2.48 -4.67 18.73
C LEU A 205 -3.42 -3.47 18.62
N ASP A 206 -3.88 -2.90 19.74
CA ASP A 206 -4.68 -1.66 19.75
C ASP A 206 -3.90 -0.48 19.13
N SER A 207 -2.60 -0.40 19.35
CA SER A 207 -1.74 0.62 18.74
C SER A 207 -1.66 0.45 17.21
N LEU A 208 -1.42 -0.76 16.73
CA LEU A 208 -1.40 -1.07 15.29
C LEU A 208 -2.75 -0.78 14.62
N ILE A 209 -3.85 -1.16 15.28
CA ILE A 209 -5.21 -0.96 14.76
C ILE A 209 -5.57 0.54 14.70
N ARG A 210 -5.22 1.32 15.73
CA ARG A 210 -5.48 2.78 15.74
C ARG A 210 -4.76 3.50 14.59
N ASN A 211 -3.53 3.10 14.27
CA ASN A 211 -2.73 3.75 13.24
C ASN A 211 -3.12 3.33 11.82
N TYR A 212 -3.83 2.19 11.67
CA TYR A 212 -4.12 1.58 10.37
C TYR A 212 -4.71 2.55 9.34
N GLN A 213 -5.66 3.41 9.74
CA GLN A 213 -6.31 4.33 8.80
C GLN A 213 -5.31 5.39 8.28
N ALA A 214 -4.52 5.99 9.16
CA ALA A 214 -3.52 6.98 8.78
C ALA A 214 -2.39 6.35 7.95
N ASP A 215 -1.95 5.14 8.30
CA ASP A 215 -0.98 4.35 7.53
C ASP A 215 -1.50 4.04 6.13
N THR A 216 -2.78 3.70 5.99
CA THR A 216 -3.43 3.45 4.69
C THR A 216 -3.45 4.71 3.84
N ILE A 217 -3.78 5.87 4.43
CA ILE A 217 -3.77 7.16 3.74
C ILE A 217 -2.36 7.51 3.21
N LEU A 218 -1.32 7.22 3.98
CA LEU A 218 0.06 7.46 3.55
C LEU A 218 0.50 6.54 2.40
N ARG A 219 -0.06 5.33 2.30
CA ARG A 219 0.26 4.36 1.24
C ARG A 219 -0.59 4.55 -0.03
N GLU A 220 -1.90 4.67 0.14
CA GLU A 220 -2.88 4.63 -0.97
C GLU A 220 -3.35 6.03 -1.38
N GLY A 221 -3.15 7.03 -0.50
CA GLY A 221 -3.72 8.35 -0.65
C GLY A 221 -5.13 8.44 -0.08
N VAL A 222 -5.77 9.59 -0.29
CA VAL A 222 -7.14 9.86 0.14
C VAL A 222 -7.96 10.46 -0.99
N ASP A 223 -9.17 10.00 -1.13
CA ASP A 223 -10.15 10.56 -2.07
C ASP A 223 -10.58 11.94 -1.58
N CYS A 224 -10.33 12.96 -2.38
CA CYS A 224 -10.51 14.36 -2.02
C CYS A 224 -11.48 15.07 -2.94
N ALA A 225 -12.54 15.66 -2.35
CA ALA A 225 -13.47 16.51 -3.05
C ALA A 225 -13.14 18.00 -2.82
N ILE A 226 -13.03 18.77 -3.91
CA ILE A 226 -12.93 20.25 -3.86
C ILE A 226 -14.30 20.83 -4.18
N VAL A 227 -14.90 21.54 -3.23
CA VAL A 227 -16.25 22.09 -3.34
C VAL A 227 -16.27 23.60 -3.05
N GLY A 228 -17.29 24.28 -3.51
CA GLY A 228 -17.46 25.73 -3.32
C GLY A 228 -18.26 26.36 -4.46
N ARG A 229 -18.75 27.58 -4.25
CA ARG A 229 -19.48 28.33 -5.29
C ARG A 229 -18.64 28.59 -6.55
N PRO A 230 -19.24 28.93 -7.69
CA PRO A 230 -18.51 29.47 -8.84
C PRO A 230 -17.68 30.69 -8.43
N ASN A 231 -16.48 30.80 -8.99
CA ASN A 231 -15.52 31.89 -8.75
C ASN A 231 -14.97 31.99 -7.30
N ALA A 232 -15.27 31.07 -6.40
CA ALA A 232 -14.63 31.00 -5.07
C ALA A 232 -13.13 30.70 -5.14
N GLY A 233 -12.64 30.19 -6.28
CA GLY A 233 -11.21 29.90 -6.48
C GLY A 233 -10.85 28.41 -6.53
N LYS A 234 -11.81 27.51 -6.78
CA LYS A 234 -11.56 26.06 -6.88
C LYS A 234 -10.49 25.70 -7.90
N SER A 235 -10.59 26.23 -9.12
CA SER A 235 -9.57 25.99 -10.17
C SER A 235 -8.20 26.58 -9.80
N THR A 236 -8.17 27.70 -9.08
CA THR A 236 -6.92 28.28 -8.57
C THR A 236 -6.31 27.39 -7.50
N LEU A 237 -7.14 26.87 -6.57
CA LEU A 237 -6.71 25.89 -5.58
C LEU A 237 -6.17 24.61 -6.27
N LEU A 238 -6.89 24.09 -7.24
CA LEU A 238 -6.46 22.91 -8.00
C LEU A 238 -5.08 23.13 -8.64
N ASN A 239 -4.87 24.30 -9.27
CA ASN A 239 -3.58 24.66 -9.86
C ASN A 239 -2.47 24.83 -8.81
N LEU A 240 -2.78 25.41 -7.64
CA LEU A 240 -1.85 25.52 -6.52
C LEU A 240 -1.44 24.14 -5.98
N LEU A 241 -2.40 23.23 -5.84
CA LEU A 241 -2.14 21.87 -5.35
C LEU A 241 -1.37 21.04 -6.39
N ALA A 242 -1.73 21.16 -7.68
CA ALA A 242 -1.10 20.44 -8.78
C ALA A 242 0.38 20.83 -8.98
N GLY A 243 0.76 22.09 -8.70
CA GLY A 243 2.15 22.59 -8.74
C GLY A 243 2.95 22.07 -9.94
N PHE A 244 4.29 21.97 -9.78
CA PHE A 244 5.17 21.30 -10.74
C PHE A 244 5.14 19.77 -10.66
N ASP A 245 4.61 19.20 -9.56
CA ASP A 245 4.50 17.75 -9.32
C ASP A 245 3.12 17.23 -9.77
N ARG A 246 2.85 17.27 -11.07
CA ARG A 246 1.81 16.42 -11.64
C ARG A 246 2.29 14.99 -11.47
N ALA A 247 1.71 14.24 -10.54
CA ALA A 247 1.89 12.81 -10.51
C ALA A 247 1.56 12.27 -11.90
N ILE A 248 2.52 11.62 -12.54
CA ILE A 248 2.27 10.91 -13.79
C ILE A 248 1.35 9.77 -13.40
N VAL A 249 0.04 9.95 -13.62
CA VAL A 249 -0.93 8.87 -13.46
C VAL A 249 -0.63 7.86 -14.55
N THR A 250 0.23 6.90 -14.26
CA THR A 250 0.28 5.68 -15.05
C THR A 250 -0.97 4.89 -14.70
N PRO A 251 -1.85 4.57 -15.67
CA PRO A 251 -2.97 3.68 -15.41
C PRO A 251 -2.38 2.32 -15.01
N VAL A 252 -2.42 2.01 -13.73
CA VAL A 252 -2.16 0.66 -13.26
C VAL A 252 -3.34 -0.19 -13.71
N ALA A 253 -3.12 -1.02 -14.71
CA ALA A 253 -4.12 -1.95 -15.19
C ALA A 253 -4.53 -2.90 -14.04
N GLY A 254 -5.76 -2.78 -13.57
CA GLY A 254 -6.32 -3.64 -12.51
C GLY A 254 -7.11 -2.93 -11.42
N THR A 255 -7.02 -1.60 -11.27
CA THR A 255 -7.87 -0.85 -10.35
C THR A 255 -9.13 -0.37 -11.08
N THR A 256 -10.08 -1.28 -11.28
CA THR A 256 -11.43 -0.93 -11.70
C THR A 256 -12.18 -0.36 -10.52
N ARG A 257 -12.02 0.94 -10.25
CA ARG A 257 -13.01 1.75 -9.52
C ARG A 257 -12.76 3.22 -9.85
N ASP A 258 -13.74 3.83 -10.48
CA ASP A 258 -13.99 5.26 -10.70
C ASP A 258 -12.85 6.12 -11.25
N VAL A 259 -13.19 6.97 -12.20
CA VAL A 259 -12.31 7.90 -12.89
C VAL A 259 -11.72 8.88 -11.86
N VAL A 260 -10.50 8.60 -11.39
CA VAL A 260 -9.65 9.60 -10.72
C VAL A 260 -9.26 10.61 -11.81
N GLU A 261 -9.80 11.81 -11.75
CA GLU A 261 -9.53 12.83 -12.76
C GLU A 261 -8.12 13.40 -12.63
N GLN A 262 -7.59 13.49 -11.41
CA GLN A 262 -6.24 13.95 -11.16
C GLN A 262 -5.73 13.47 -9.78
N ALA A 263 -4.52 12.93 -9.72
CA ALA A 263 -3.81 12.68 -8.47
C ALA A 263 -2.78 13.79 -8.24
N VAL A 264 -2.73 14.30 -7.00
CA VAL A 264 -1.84 15.39 -6.60
C VAL A 264 -1.13 15.03 -5.31
N GLN A 265 0.19 15.24 -5.25
CA GLN A 265 0.96 15.06 -4.03
C GLN A 265 0.93 16.34 -3.18
N LEU A 266 0.37 16.26 -1.97
CA LEU A 266 0.32 17.35 -1.00
C LEU A 266 1.11 16.98 0.26
N GLY A 267 2.38 17.36 0.32
CA GLY A 267 3.31 16.85 1.34
C GLY A 267 3.52 15.36 1.16
N ASP A 268 3.27 14.57 2.21
CA ASP A 268 3.38 13.11 2.18
C ASP A 268 2.07 12.40 1.84
N VAL A 269 0.96 13.15 1.66
CA VAL A 269 -0.36 12.60 1.35
C VAL A 269 -0.66 12.77 -0.14
N ARG A 270 -1.03 11.68 -0.80
CA ARG A 270 -1.59 11.70 -2.15
C ARG A 270 -3.08 12.04 -2.06
N LEU A 271 -3.51 13.06 -2.77
CA LEU A 271 -4.92 13.42 -2.94
C LEU A 271 -5.42 12.90 -4.30
N ASN A 272 -6.38 12.01 -4.28
CA ASN A 272 -7.11 11.58 -5.47
C ASN A 272 -8.26 12.57 -5.68
N LEU A 273 -8.09 13.54 -6.57
CA LEU A 273 -9.04 14.62 -6.78
C LEU A 273 -10.16 14.16 -7.73
N PHE A 274 -11.40 14.42 -7.32
CA PHE A 274 -12.58 14.25 -8.15
C PHE A 274 -13.11 15.62 -8.57
N ASP A 275 -13.48 15.79 -9.86
CA ASP A 275 -14.10 17.02 -10.33
C ASP A 275 -15.54 17.11 -9.83
N THR A 276 -15.78 18.13 -9.04
CA THR A 276 -17.10 18.51 -8.52
C THR A 276 -17.69 19.73 -9.26
N ALA A 277 -17.20 20.04 -10.48
CA ALA A 277 -17.62 21.23 -11.24
C ALA A 277 -19.14 21.23 -11.60
N GLY A 278 -19.84 20.11 -11.41
CA GLY A 278 -21.25 19.93 -11.78
C GLY A 278 -22.28 20.13 -10.64
N LEU A 279 -21.93 20.72 -9.48
CA LEU A 279 -22.86 20.86 -8.34
C LEU A 279 -23.90 22.00 -8.49
N ARG A 280 -24.42 22.25 -9.69
CA ARG A 280 -25.52 23.20 -9.90
C ARG A 280 -26.84 22.46 -9.94
N GLU A 281 -27.85 22.99 -9.23
CA GLU A 281 -29.23 22.57 -9.43
C GLU A 281 -29.68 23.02 -10.83
N THR A 282 -30.08 22.10 -11.70
CA THR A 282 -30.66 22.39 -13.01
C THR A 282 -31.94 21.60 -13.21
N GLU A 283 -32.83 22.16 -14.03
CA GLU A 283 -34.11 21.53 -14.40
C GLU A 283 -33.93 20.45 -15.49
N ASP A 284 -32.72 20.27 -16.03
CA ASP A 284 -32.45 19.31 -17.07
C ASP A 284 -32.09 17.92 -16.50
N ALA A 285 -32.76 16.88 -16.95
CA ALA A 285 -32.66 15.52 -16.39
C ALA A 285 -31.24 14.90 -16.52
N ILE A 286 -30.48 15.30 -17.55
CA ILE A 286 -29.10 14.83 -17.76
C ILE A 286 -28.13 15.53 -16.79
N GLU A 287 -28.32 16.81 -16.53
CA GLU A 287 -27.54 17.56 -15.55
C GLU A 287 -27.89 17.15 -14.10
N ALA A 288 -29.17 16.85 -13.80
CA ALA A 288 -29.59 16.35 -12.49
C ALA A 288 -28.91 15.01 -12.11
N GLU A 289 -28.68 14.12 -13.08
CA GLU A 289 -27.92 12.88 -12.84
C GLU A 289 -26.44 13.15 -12.57
N GLY A 290 -25.83 14.10 -13.29
CA GLY A 290 -24.46 14.56 -13.04
C GLY A 290 -24.29 15.14 -11.64
N ILE A 291 -25.23 15.98 -11.20
CA ILE A 291 -25.27 16.56 -9.85
C ILE A 291 -25.41 15.47 -8.80
N ARG A 292 -26.30 14.50 -8.99
CA ARG A 292 -26.50 13.37 -8.06
C ARG A 292 -25.22 12.53 -7.93
N ARG A 293 -24.50 12.29 -9.00
CA ARG A 293 -23.20 11.59 -8.97
C ARG A 293 -22.13 12.40 -8.23
N SER A 294 -22.09 13.71 -8.43
CA SER A 294 -21.15 14.59 -7.73
C SER A 294 -21.44 14.65 -6.22
N TRP A 295 -22.71 14.65 -5.83
CA TRP A 295 -23.10 14.57 -4.40
C TRP A 295 -22.77 13.21 -3.79
N LYS A 296 -22.97 12.12 -4.52
CA LYS A 296 -22.58 10.78 -4.05
C LYS A 296 -21.08 10.70 -3.83
N LYS A 297 -20.26 11.23 -4.75
CA LYS A 297 -18.81 11.29 -4.61
C LYS A 297 -18.37 12.14 -3.42
N LEU A 298 -19.06 13.25 -3.14
CA LEU A 298 -18.82 14.03 -1.92
C LEU A 298 -19.11 13.20 -0.66
N GLU A 299 -20.14 12.36 -0.70
CA GLU A 299 -20.48 11.47 0.41
C GLU A 299 -19.46 10.38 0.66
N GLU A 300 -18.76 9.94 -0.35
CA GLU A 300 -17.73 8.90 -0.31
C GLU A 300 -16.32 9.47 -0.08
N ALA A 301 -16.13 10.80 -0.22
CA ALA A 301 -14.82 11.45 -0.05
C ALA A 301 -14.27 11.30 1.37
N GLY A 302 -13.01 10.85 1.46
CA GLY A 302 -12.26 10.78 2.71
C GLY A 302 -11.71 12.14 3.19
N LEU A 303 -11.71 13.16 2.29
CA LEU A 303 -11.34 14.54 2.60
C LEU A 303 -12.17 15.50 1.77
N ILE A 304 -12.63 16.59 2.38
CA ILE A 304 -13.33 17.68 1.70
C ILE A 304 -12.56 18.98 1.90
N LEU A 305 -12.21 19.65 0.80
CA LEU A 305 -11.68 21.00 0.78
C LEU A 305 -12.78 21.95 0.28
N ALA A 306 -13.45 22.63 1.20
CA ALA A 306 -14.54 23.57 0.89
C ALA A 306 -13.98 24.98 0.72
N VAL A 307 -14.10 25.55 -0.47
CA VAL A 307 -13.54 26.87 -0.82
C VAL A 307 -14.62 27.94 -0.76
N PHE A 308 -14.39 28.95 0.06
CA PHE A 308 -15.25 30.12 0.22
C PHE A 308 -14.54 31.39 -0.24
N ASP A 309 -15.27 32.32 -0.80
CA ASP A 309 -14.72 33.64 -1.21
C ASP A 309 -14.68 34.60 -0.03
N GLY A 310 -13.49 34.83 0.51
CA GLY A 310 -13.29 35.73 1.68
C GLY A 310 -13.59 37.20 1.37
N SER A 311 -13.63 37.62 0.09
CA SER A 311 -13.88 39.01 -0.32
C SER A 311 -15.38 39.36 -0.43
N GLU A 312 -16.28 38.38 -0.30
CA GLU A 312 -17.73 38.56 -0.37
C GLU A 312 -18.41 38.15 0.93
N PRO A 313 -19.56 38.73 1.30
CA PRO A 313 -20.37 38.27 2.42
C PRO A 313 -20.85 36.82 2.17
N PRO A 314 -21.01 35.99 3.22
CA PRO A 314 -21.51 34.63 3.10
C PRO A 314 -22.93 34.62 2.55
N THR A 315 -23.21 33.69 1.66
CA THR A 315 -24.52 33.51 1.04
C THR A 315 -25.25 32.31 1.63
N ARG A 316 -26.55 32.14 1.26
CA ARG A 316 -27.32 30.95 1.64
C ARG A 316 -26.72 29.65 1.09
N GLU A 317 -26.11 29.71 -0.10
CA GLU A 317 -25.42 28.56 -0.72
C GLU A 317 -24.18 28.16 0.06
N ASP A 318 -23.40 29.13 0.57
CA ASP A 318 -22.22 28.87 1.41
C ASP A 318 -22.61 28.17 2.71
N LEU A 319 -23.68 28.61 3.35
CA LEU A 319 -24.19 27.98 4.57
C LEU A 319 -24.76 26.58 4.32
N ALA A 320 -25.49 26.38 3.21
CA ALA A 320 -26.01 25.07 2.81
C ALA A 320 -24.85 24.09 2.54
N LEU A 321 -23.79 24.55 1.85
CA LEU A 321 -22.59 23.75 1.61
C LEU A 321 -21.90 23.38 2.93
N ALA A 322 -21.71 24.36 3.84
CA ALA A 322 -21.10 24.12 5.14
C ALA A 322 -21.88 23.08 5.97
N GLN A 323 -23.20 23.18 6.02
CA GLN A 323 -24.05 22.21 6.70
C GLN A 323 -23.91 20.79 6.14
N ARG A 324 -23.72 20.64 4.84
CA ARG A 324 -23.51 19.33 4.19
C ARG A 324 -22.13 18.73 4.48
N CYS A 325 -21.15 19.56 4.84
CA CYS A 325 -19.81 19.10 5.25
C CYS A 325 -19.75 18.66 6.73
N ALA A 326 -20.78 18.96 7.50
CA ALA A 326 -20.81 18.66 8.93
C ALA A 326 -20.61 17.17 9.25
N GLY A 327 -19.78 16.87 10.25
CA GLY A 327 -19.48 15.50 10.69
C GLY A 327 -18.55 14.72 9.74
N ARG A 328 -17.95 15.37 8.77
CA ARG A 328 -17.02 14.75 7.79
C ARG A 328 -15.60 15.30 7.97
N PRO A 329 -14.57 14.60 7.45
CA PRO A 329 -13.21 15.14 7.38
C PRO A 329 -13.16 16.31 6.38
N ALA A 330 -13.49 17.52 6.85
CA ALA A 330 -13.65 18.70 6.01
C ALA A 330 -12.84 19.89 6.56
N ILE A 331 -12.18 20.61 5.64
CA ILE A 331 -11.47 21.86 5.91
C ILE A 331 -12.15 22.97 5.11
N ALA A 332 -12.51 24.07 5.77
CA ALA A 332 -12.95 25.29 5.10
C ALA A 332 -11.74 26.16 4.73
N LEU A 333 -11.63 26.53 3.46
CA LEU A 333 -10.61 27.43 2.95
C LEU A 333 -11.26 28.77 2.60
N ILE A 334 -11.01 29.80 3.41
CA ILE A 334 -11.45 31.17 3.13
C ILE A 334 -10.43 31.80 2.19
N ASN A 335 -10.71 31.73 0.91
CA ASN A 335 -9.80 32.15 -0.16
C ASN A 335 -9.86 33.65 -0.41
N LYS A 336 -8.86 34.19 -1.11
CA LYS A 336 -8.68 35.60 -1.45
C LYS A 336 -8.32 36.47 -0.25
N GLU A 337 -7.48 35.97 0.65
CA GLU A 337 -6.95 36.72 1.79
C GLU A 337 -6.20 38.00 1.39
N ASP A 338 -5.74 38.07 0.13
CA ASP A 338 -5.15 39.25 -0.51
C ASP A 338 -6.15 40.43 -0.66
N LYS A 339 -7.45 40.20 -0.44
CA LYS A 339 -8.51 41.20 -0.55
C LYS A 339 -9.12 41.53 0.83
N PRO A 340 -9.83 42.67 0.96
CA PRO A 340 -10.53 42.99 2.19
C PRO A 340 -11.53 41.90 2.54
N THR A 341 -11.39 41.35 3.73
CA THR A 341 -12.25 40.27 4.24
C THR A 341 -13.66 40.79 4.52
N ARG A 342 -14.67 40.13 3.93
CA ARG A 342 -16.09 40.37 4.15
C ARG A 342 -16.84 39.13 4.58
N PHE A 343 -16.23 37.98 4.52
CA PHE A 343 -16.77 36.69 4.95
C PHE A 343 -16.58 36.52 6.47
N ASP A 344 -17.65 36.24 7.16
CA ASP A 344 -17.59 35.93 8.60
C ASP A 344 -17.36 34.40 8.78
N PRO A 345 -16.15 33.95 9.18
CA PRO A 345 -15.84 32.54 9.34
C PRO A 345 -16.62 31.85 10.46
N GLU A 346 -17.07 32.58 11.48
CA GLU A 346 -17.79 32.06 12.66
C GLU A 346 -19.12 31.40 12.25
N LEU A 347 -19.72 31.83 11.15
CA LEU A 347 -20.98 31.28 10.62
C LEU A 347 -20.84 29.85 10.11
N ILE A 348 -19.64 29.44 9.68
CA ILE A 348 -19.38 28.11 9.14
C ILE A 348 -18.48 27.27 10.02
N ALA A 349 -17.74 27.86 10.95
CA ALA A 349 -16.79 27.18 11.82
C ALA A 349 -17.36 25.92 12.52
N PRO A 350 -18.62 25.89 12.99
CA PRO A 350 -19.18 24.70 13.64
C PRO A 350 -19.30 23.45 12.74
N PHE A 351 -19.22 23.61 11.41
CA PHE A 351 -19.40 22.53 10.45
C PHE A 351 -18.08 21.92 9.95
N PHE A 352 -16.93 22.50 10.34
CA PHE A 352 -15.62 22.10 9.85
C PHE A 352 -14.68 21.76 10.99
N ALA A 353 -13.78 20.80 10.74
CA ALA A 353 -12.72 20.49 11.69
C ALA A 353 -11.69 21.65 11.79
N MET A 354 -11.49 22.37 10.70
CA MET A 354 -10.60 23.53 10.62
C MET A 354 -11.12 24.53 9.60
N VAL A 355 -10.90 25.83 9.90
CA VAL A 355 -11.16 26.95 8.99
C VAL A 355 -9.85 27.71 8.80
N LEU A 356 -9.41 27.86 7.54
CA LEU A 356 -8.12 28.44 7.19
C LEU A 356 -8.28 29.61 6.23
N PRO A 357 -7.77 30.80 6.58
CA PRO A 357 -7.60 31.88 5.62
C PRO A 357 -6.44 31.49 4.67
N VAL A 358 -6.63 31.67 3.36
CA VAL A 358 -5.66 31.33 2.34
C VAL A 358 -5.73 32.29 1.15
N CYS A 359 -4.60 32.47 0.48
CA CYS A 359 -4.54 33.04 -0.85
C CYS A 359 -4.06 31.97 -1.83
N CYS A 360 -4.98 31.37 -2.61
CA CYS A 360 -4.63 30.29 -3.54
C CYS A 360 -3.70 30.74 -4.70
N GLN A 361 -3.38 32.02 -4.81
CA GLN A 361 -2.37 32.52 -5.74
C GLN A 361 -0.95 32.51 -5.14
N GLU A 362 -0.83 32.34 -3.82
CA GLU A 362 0.44 32.31 -3.11
C GLU A 362 0.89 30.88 -2.78
N GLU A 363 2.12 30.56 -3.12
CA GLU A 363 2.70 29.22 -2.86
C GLU A 363 2.76 28.88 -1.37
N GLY A 364 2.83 29.89 -0.49
CA GLY A 364 2.79 29.73 0.96
C GLY A 364 1.53 29.01 1.46
N SER A 365 0.39 29.26 0.83
CA SER A 365 -0.89 28.64 1.16
C SER A 365 -0.87 27.10 0.98
N ARG A 366 -0.10 26.57 0.03
CA ARG A 366 0.08 25.14 -0.14
C ARG A 366 0.63 24.45 1.11
N ARG A 367 1.60 25.08 1.79
CA ARG A 367 2.19 24.54 3.03
C ARG A 367 1.19 24.54 4.19
N VAL A 368 0.40 25.60 4.30
CA VAL A 368 -0.65 25.71 5.34
C VAL A 368 -1.70 24.63 5.15
N ILE A 369 -2.19 24.46 3.91
CA ILE A 369 -3.16 23.43 3.56
C ILE A 369 -2.58 22.03 3.81
N SER A 370 -1.33 21.78 3.40
CA SER A 370 -0.65 20.50 3.63
C SER A 370 -0.58 20.13 5.11
N ALA A 371 -0.17 21.07 5.96
CA ALA A 371 -0.08 20.84 7.41
C ALA A 371 -1.47 20.56 8.04
N ALA A 372 -2.49 21.28 7.59
CA ALA A 372 -3.85 21.08 8.06
C ALA A 372 -4.43 19.73 7.63
N VAL A 373 -4.20 19.32 6.38
CA VAL A 373 -4.60 18.00 5.86
C VAL A 373 -3.91 16.89 6.65
N ALA A 374 -2.59 16.95 6.83
CA ALA A 374 -1.83 15.97 7.59
C ALA A 374 -2.31 15.86 9.05
N ARG A 375 -2.67 16.99 9.68
CA ARG A 375 -3.23 17.01 11.03
C ARG A 375 -4.62 16.40 11.09
N LEU A 376 -5.51 16.75 10.16
CA LEU A 376 -6.89 16.23 10.12
C LEU A 376 -6.92 14.72 9.90
N LEU A 377 -6.06 14.23 9.01
CA LEU A 377 -5.97 12.80 8.66
C LEU A 377 -5.09 11.99 9.62
N GLY A 378 -4.50 12.62 10.65
CA GLY A 378 -3.67 11.96 11.66
C GLY A 378 -2.29 11.51 11.15
N THR A 379 -1.90 11.86 9.91
CA THR A 379 -0.64 11.40 9.30
C THR A 379 0.60 12.11 9.85
N SER A 380 0.43 13.27 10.50
CA SER A 380 1.54 14.07 11.04
C SER A 380 2.27 13.44 12.23
N GLN A 381 1.68 12.42 12.88
CA GLN A 381 2.23 11.77 14.08
C GLN A 381 2.72 10.34 13.81
N ILE A 382 2.63 9.86 12.58
CA ILE A 382 3.03 8.50 12.22
C ILE A 382 4.55 8.38 12.22
N ASP A 383 5.08 7.39 12.94
CA ASP A 383 6.47 6.96 12.79
C ASP A 383 6.58 6.05 11.55
N ALA A 384 7.08 6.61 10.47
CA ALA A 384 7.23 5.91 9.19
C ALA A 384 8.19 4.71 9.21
N HIS A 385 8.90 4.49 10.31
CA HIS A 385 9.81 3.35 10.49
C HIS A 385 9.24 2.29 11.45
N ALA A 386 8.08 2.54 12.04
CA ALA A 386 7.42 1.61 12.95
C ALA A 386 6.75 0.45 12.19
N ALA A 387 6.39 -0.59 12.92
CA ALA A 387 5.53 -1.66 12.43
C ALA A 387 4.13 -1.10 12.11
N SER A 388 3.57 -1.47 10.96
CA SER A 388 2.24 -1.04 10.52
C SER A 388 1.49 -2.19 9.83
N LEU A 389 0.16 -2.13 9.88
CA LEU A 389 -0.70 -3.06 9.14
C LEU A 389 -0.90 -2.54 7.71
N SER A 390 -0.77 -3.41 6.71
CA SER A 390 -0.79 -3.00 5.29
C SER A 390 -2.06 -3.41 4.52
N GLY A 391 -3.05 -3.99 5.16
CA GLY A 391 -4.26 -4.38 4.44
C GLY A 391 -5.36 -4.98 5.30
N GLN A 392 -6.54 -5.17 4.72
CA GLN A 392 -7.72 -5.70 5.41
C GLN A 392 -7.50 -7.09 6.01
N ARG A 393 -6.69 -7.95 5.37
CA ARG A 393 -6.33 -9.26 5.89
C ARG A 393 -5.61 -9.12 7.23
N GLN A 394 -4.56 -8.28 7.26
CA GLN A 394 -3.77 -8.04 8.46
C GLN A 394 -4.60 -7.35 9.55
N LEU A 395 -5.42 -6.35 9.19
CA LEU A 395 -6.33 -5.68 10.14
C LEU A 395 -7.32 -6.67 10.75
N SER A 396 -7.97 -7.51 9.94
CA SER A 396 -8.93 -8.51 10.43
C SER A 396 -8.27 -9.52 11.38
N ALA A 397 -7.06 -9.96 11.07
CA ALA A 397 -6.31 -10.85 11.94
C ALA A 397 -5.88 -10.15 13.25
N ALA A 398 -5.44 -8.89 13.19
CA ALA A 398 -5.08 -8.09 14.37
C ALA A 398 -6.29 -7.86 15.29
N LEU A 399 -7.46 -7.57 14.72
CA LEU A 399 -8.71 -7.43 15.49
C LEU A 399 -9.07 -8.73 16.21
N ARG A 400 -9.02 -9.88 15.53
CA ARG A 400 -9.30 -11.19 16.15
C ARG A 400 -8.31 -11.51 17.27
N ALA A 401 -7.02 -11.27 17.04
CA ALA A 401 -5.99 -11.49 18.06
C ALA A 401 -6.19 -10.61 19.30
N ARG A 402 -6.50 -9.32 19.07
CA ARG A 402 -6.83 -8.36 20.13
C ARG A 402 -8.03 -8.79 20.95
N ASP A 403 -9.13 -9.21 20.28
CA ASP A 403 -10.37 -9.61 20.92
C ASP A 403 -10.18 -10.93 21.71
N ALA A 404 -9.38 -11.86 21.19
CA ALA A 404 -9.02 -13.10 21.89
C ALA A 404 -8.16 -12.82 23.13
N ALA A 405 -7.17 -11.91 23.04
CA ALA A 405 -6.36 -11.50 24.20
C ALA A 405 -7.22 -10.79 25.26
N ALA A 406 -8.17 -9.95 24.85
CA ALA A 406 -9.15 -9.35 25.77
C ALA A 406 -10.04 -10.39 26.43
N GLY A 407 -10.52 -11.38 25.66
CA GLY A 407 -11.31 -12.51 26.19
C GLY A 407 -10.53 -13.34 27.22
N ALA A 408 -9.22 -13.56 27.00
CA ALA A 408 -8.37 -14.22 27.97
C ALA A 408 -8.23 -13.43 29.30
N LEU A 409 -8.09 -12.11 29.21
CA LEU A 409 -8.06 -11.20 30.38
C LEU A 409 -9.38 -11.25 31.15
N ASP A 410 -10.51 -11.20 30.44
CA ASP A 410 -11.85 -11.25 31.04
C ASP A 410 -12.11 -12.61 31.70
N ALA A 411 -11.65 -13.71 31.07
CA ALA A 411 -11.77 -15.06 31.64
C ALA A 411 -10.94 -15.19 32.92
N ALA A 412 -9.71 -14.70 32.93
CA ALA A 412 -8.84 -14.70 34.11
C ALA A 412 -9.45 -13.86 35.25
N ALA A 413 -9.92 -12.63 34.97
CA ALA A 413 -10.53 -11.74 35.96
C ALA A 413 -11.88 -12.27 36.48
N GLY A 414 -12.64 -12.95 35.63
CA GLY A 414 -13.96 -13.55 35.97
C GLY A 414 -13.89 -14.88 36.72
N GLY A 415 -12.71 -15.46 36.87
CA GLY A 415 -12.53 -16.74 37.56
C GLY A 415 -13.14 -17.93 36.79
N PHE A 416 -13.22 -17.89 35.46
CA PHE A 416 -13.81 -18.95 34.63
C PHE A 416 -12.94 -20.22 34.50
N GLY A 417 -11.76 -20.23 35.12
CA GLY A 417 -10.83 -21.37 35.07
C GLY A 417 -9.76 -21.19 33.99
N LEU A 418 -8.62 -21.88 34.18
CA LEU A 418 -7.46 -21.76 33.28
C LEU A 418 -7.69 -22.41 31.91
N ASP A 419 -8.62 -23.35 31.80
CA ASP A 419 -9.08 -23.97 30.56
C ASP A 419 -9.73 -22.94 29.64
N ALA A 420 -10.57 -22.03 30.15
CA ALA A 420 -11.17 -20.96 29.38
C ALA A 420 -10.12 -19.95 28.92
N VAL A 421 -9.14 -19.62 29.76
CA VAL A 421 -8.00 -18.75 29.41
C VAL A 421 -7.17 -19.41 28.30
N SER A 422 -6.88 -20.72 28.42
CA SER A 422 -6.12 -21.48 27.42
C SER A 422 -6.75 -21.41 26.02
N VAL A 423 -8.07 -21.61 25.92
CA VAL A 423 -8.79 -21.51 24.64
C VAL A 423 -8.63 -20.10 24.02
N CYS A 424 -8.78 -19.05 24.81
CA CYS A 424 -8.61 -17.68 24.30
C CYS A 424 -7.17 -17.38 23.87
N VAL A 425 -6.16 -17.91 24.56
CA VAL A 425 -4.75 -17.79 24.20
C VAL A 425 -4.45 -18.52 22.88
N ASP A 426 -5.02 -19.72 22.68
CA ASP A 426 -4.91 -20.45 21.41
C ASP A 426 -5.53 -19.69 20.25
N ASP A 427 -6.71 -19.09 20.45
CA ASP A 427 -7.35 -18.25 19.44
C ASP A 427 -6.51 -17.01 19.09
N ALA A 428 -5.88 -16.39 20.11
CA ALA A 428 -4.97 -15.27 19.89
C ALA A 428 -3.73 -15.68 19.09
N LEU A 429 -3.10 -16.81 19.43
CA LEU A 429 -1.96 -17.37 18.70
C LEU A 429 -2.32 -17.71 17.25
N ALA A 430 -3.46 -18.35 17.02
CA ALA A 430 -3.94 -18.67 15.68
C ALA A 430 -4.14 -17.41 14.85
N ALA A 431 -4.75 -16.36 15.42
CA ALA A 431 -4.96 -15.10 14.75
C ALA A 431 -3.63 -14.36 14.46
N LEU A 432 -2.63 -14.43 15.34
CA LEU A 432 -1.29 -13.87 15.09
C LEU A 432 -0.54 -14.63 13.98
N CYS A 433 -0.68 -15.97 13.91
CA CYS A 433 -0.16 -16.77 12.79
C CYS A 433 -0.84 -16.42 11.45
N ASP A 434 -2.15 -16.17 11.48
CA ASP A 434 -2.88 -15.68 10.31
C ASP A 434 -2.40 -14.27 9.90
N LEU A 435 -2.07 -13.40 10.85
CA LEU A 435 -1.55 -12.06 10.59
C LEU A 435 -0.20 -12.12 9.86
N THR A 436 0.74 -12.94 10.34
CA THR A 436 2.05 -13.13 9.70
C THR A 436 1.97 -13.96 8.41
N GLY A 437 0.88 -14.71 8.24
CA GLY A 437 0.64 -15.58 7.07
C GLY A 437 1.26 -16.97 7.17
N GLU A 438 1.67 -17.40 8.36
CA GLU A 438 2.22 -18.75 8.57
C GLU A 438 1.19 -19.85 8.31
N ASN A 439 -0.09 -19.59 8.62
CA ASN A 439 -1.22 -20.48 8.37
C ASN A 439 -2.01 -20.10 7.11
N ALA A 440 -1.43 -19.28 6.21
CA ALA A 440 -2.16 -18.81 5.04
C ALA A 440 -2.53 -19.99 4.12
N SER A 441 -3.81 -20.16 3.83
CA SER A 441 -4.27 -21.11 2.84
C SER A 441 -3.83 -20.73 1.43
N GLU A 442 -3.77 -21.72 0.53
CA GLU A 442 -3.41 -21.47 -0.88
C GLU A 442 -4.33 -20.42 -1.53
N ALA A 443 -5.61 -20.39 -1.18
CA ALA A 443 -6.57 -19.40 -1.66
C ALA A 443 -6.21 -17.97 -1.21
N VAL A 444 -5.72 -17.79 0.02
CA VAL A 444 -5.26 -16.49 0.54
C VAL A 444 -4.00 -16.05 -0.20
N ILE A 445 -3.04 -16.96 -0.36
CA ILE A 445 -1.79 -16.71 -1.11
C ILE A 445 -2.14 -16.26 -2.54
N GLU A 446 -2.99 -17.02 -3.23
CA GLU A 446 -3.42 -16.68 -4.59
C GLU A 446 -4.10 -15.30 -4.67
N GLN A 447 -4.95 -14.97 -3.70
CA GLN A 447 -5.63 -13.67 -3.65
C GLN A 447 -4.66 -12.50 -3.43
N VAL A 448 -3.63 -12.67 -2.60
CA VAL A 448 -2.60 -11.66 -2.39
C VAL A 448 -1.86 -11.38 -3.70
N PHE A 449 -1.38 -12.42 -4.39
CA PHE A 449 -0.57 -12.26 -5.59
C PHE A 449 -1.35 -11.84 -6.84
N LYS A 450 -2.67 -12.10 -6.92
CA LYS A 450 -3.53 -11.59 -8.02
C LYS A 450 -3.54 -10.07 -8.15
N ARG A 451 -3.22 -9.34 -7.09
CA ARG A 451 -3.18 -7.85 -7.09
C ARG A 451 -1.88 -7.28 -7.64
N PHE A 452 -0.88 -8.13 -7.87
CA PHE A 452 0.43 -7.71 -8.34
C PHE A 452 0.46 -7.44 -9.85
N CYS A 453 1.40 -6.60 -10.26
CA CYS A 453 1.71 -6.43 -11.68
C CYS A 453 2.44 -7.67 -12.23
N VAL A 454 2.28 -7.93 -13.54
CA VAL A 454 3.12 -8.90 -14.26
C VAL A 454 4.57 -8.40 -14.25
N GLY A 455 5.52 -9.28 -13.96
CA GLY A 455 6.94 -8.93 -13.87
C GLY A 455 7.45 -8.72 -12.42
N LYS A 456 6.54 -8.86 -11.42
CA LYS A 456 6.86 -8.81 -9.98
C LYS A 456 6.52 -10.11 -9.27
#